data_32e3b4b09578cde26c2e380176db7523
#
_entry.id   32e3b4b09578cde26c2e380176db7523
#
_cell.length_a   1.000
_cell.length_b   1.000
_cell.length_c   1.000
_cell.angle_alpha   90.00
_cell.angle_beta   90.00
_cell.angle_gamma   90.00
#
_symmetry.space_group_name_H-M   'P 1'
#
loop_
_entity.id
_entity.type
_entity.pdbx_description
1 polymer ?
#
loop_
_entity_poly.entity_id
_entity_poly.type
_entity_poly.pdbx_seq_one_letter_code
_entity_poly.pdbx_strand_id
1 'polypeptide(L)'
;MQLGSGTDALFWEDRWIGGRSVREIAPLLYACIPKRRRKLRTVADGLADNRWARDIQGTVGIHEIGQCLQLWHRIAGTTLSAEPDCLIWRWSANGVYSAKSAYTATFAGSTTCAAWKLTWKHWAPPRIRFFHWLAHLDRCWTADRLARRGLQHPARCPLCDQAPETMHHLILACPLAWQTWHETLSWLRIPCTPPDDEPSLLDWWQSARHSTPAPMRKGLGIVTLLVPWMIWKHRNDCIFNGARPSVNTIVAKIKEEAALWANADALGLKAITPQTWDVH
;
A
#
# COMPACT_ATOMS: atom_id res chain seq x y z
N MET A 1 -26.82 -4.30 -11.06
CA MET A 1 -27.93 -5.24 -10.77
C MET A 1 -28.39 -5.83 -12.07
N GLN A 2 -28.61 -7.12 -12.14
CA GLN A 2 -29.30 -7.79 -13.24
C GLN A 2 -30.74 -7.94 -12.83
N LEU A 3 -31.62 -7.30 -13.59
CA LEU A 3 -33.05 -7.31 -13.33
C LEU A 3 -33.64 -8.63 -13.82
N GLY A 4 -34.40 -9.28 -12.97
CA GLY A 4 -35.16 -10.47 -13.23
C GLY A 4 -36.67 -10.20 -13.13
N SER A 5 -37.28 -10.66 -12.05
CA SER A 5 -38.71 -10.44 -11.76
C SER A 5 -39.04 -9.00 -11.34
N GLY A 6 -38.06 -8.24 -10.90
CA GLY A 6 -38.23 -6.88 -10.40
C GLY A 6 -38.92 -6.78 -9.04
N THR A 7 -39.06 -7.90 -8.30
CA THR A 7 -39.76 -7.95 -7.00
C THR A 7 -38.87 -7.51 -5.84
N ASP A 8 -37.55 -7.72 -5.95
CA ASP A 8 -36.57 -7.38 -4.91
C ASP A 8 -35.86 -6.07 -5.21
N ALA A 9 -35.77 -5.67 -6.48
CA ALA A 9 -35.16 -4.42 -6.91
C ALA A 9 -36.05 -3.21 -6.59
N LEU A 10 -35.49 -2.19 -5.92
CA LEU A 10 -36.18 -0.94 -5.65
C LEU A 10 -36.12 -0.01 -6.86
N PHE A 11 -37.28 0.45 -7.34
CA PHE A 11 -37.42 1.27 -8.55
C PHE A 11 -36.58 2.55 -8.48
N TRP A 12 -36.62 3.26 -7.37
CA TRP A 12 -36.03 4.58 -7.22
C TRP A 12 -34.55 4.56 -6.74
N GLU A 13 -34.16 3.53 -5.97
CA GLU A 13 -32.87 3.47 -5.30
C GLU A 13 -31.84 2.61 -6.06
N ASP A 14 -32.26 1.47 -6.62
CA ASP A 14 -31.35 0.51 -7.18
C ASP A 14 -30.88 0.86 -8.60
N ARG A 15 -29.73 0.31 -8.98
CA ARG A 15 -29.07 0.55 -10.27
C ARG A 15 -29.53 -0.48 -11.31
N TRP A 16 -30.79 -0.50 -11.64
CA TRP A 16 -31.37 -1.47 -12.56
C TRP A 16 -31.48 -0.98 -14.01
N ILE A 17 -31.37 0.33 -14.27
CA ILE A 17 -31.47 0.93 -15.61
C ILE A 17 -30.07 1.01 -16.24
N GLY A 18 -29.60 -0.06 -16.89
CA GLY A 18 -28.26 -0.09 -17.50
C GLY A 18 -27.13 0.20 -16.52
N GLY A 19 -27.24 -0.27 -15.27
CA GLY A 19 -26.24 -0.05 -14.22
C GLY A 19 -26.31 1.31 -13.53
N ARG A 20 -27.34 2.12 -13.82
CA ARG A 20 -27.60 3.42 -13.19
C ARG A 20 -28.88 3.39 -12.38
N SER A 21 -28.95 4.20 -11.34
CA SER A 21 -30.19 4.44 -10.57
C SER A 21 -30.98 5.62 -11.16
N VAL A 22 -32.28 5.69 -10.80
CA VAL A 22 -33.10 6.84 -11.17
C VAL A 22 -32.53 8.15 -10.61
N ARG A 23 -31.95 8.12 -9.43
CA ARG A 23 -31.26 9.26 -8.82
C ARG A 23 -30.14 9.83 -9.71
N GLU A 24 -29.40 8.95 -10.41
CA GLU A 24 -28.30 9.34 -11.31
C GLU A 24 -28.79 9.82 -12.68
N ILE A 25 -29.95 9.35 -13.12
CA ILE A 25 -30.53 9.66 -14.45
C ILE A 25 -31.40 10.91 -14.39
N ALA A 26 -32.22 11.03 -13.33
CA ALA A 26 -33.25 12.05 -13.18
C ALA A 26 -33.25 12.62 -11.75
N PRO A 27 -32.18 13.34 -11.32
CA PRO A 27 -31.99 13.79 -9.94
C PRO A 27 -33.09 14.74 -9.45
N LEU A 28 -33.59 15.64 -10.31
CA LEU A 28 -34.66 16.58 -9.95
C LEU A 28 -35.99 15.82 -9.77
N LEU A 29 -36.33 14.94 -10.70
CA LEU A 29 -37.51 14.08 -10.55
C LEU A 29 -37.41 13.21 -9.29
N TYR A 30 -36.26 12.61 -9.04
CA TYR A 30 -36.03 11.81 -7.84
C TYR A 30 -36.26 12.62 -6.55
N ALA A 31 -35.91 13.92 -6.53
CA ALA A 31 -36.16 14.79 -5.38
C ALA A 31 -37.63 14.97 -5.06
N CYS A 32 -38.51 14.90 -6.08
CA CYS A 32 -39.97 15.01 -5.95
C CYS A 32 -40.62 13.72 -5.37
N ILE A 33 -39.85 12.65 -5.14
CA ILE A 33 -40.42 11.38 -4.61
C ILE A 33 -40.25 11.32 -3.11
N PRO A 34 -41.30 11.04 -2.34
CA PRO A 34 -41.19 10.89 -0.88
C PRO A 34 -40.27 9.73 -0.47
N LYS A 35 -39.45 9.96 0.57
CA LYS A 35 -38.48 8.95 1.07
C LYS A 35 -39.12 7.57 1.32
N ARG A 36 -40.36 7.55 1.85
CA ARG A 36 -41.05 6.29 2.10
C ARG A 36 -41.32 5.53 0.79
N ARG A 37 -41.73 6.23 -0.27
CA ARG A 37 -42.02 5.61 -1.58
C ARG A 37 -40.75 5.08 -2.23
N ARG A 38 -39.65 5.83 -2.13
CA ARG A 38 -38.34 5.40 -2.68
C ARG A 38 -37.90 4.03 -2.12
N LYS A 39 -38.18 3.77 -0.84
CA LYS A 39 -37.77 2.54 -0.13
C LYS A 39 -38.73 1.39 -0.25
N LEU A 40 -39.93 1.60 -0.81
CA LEU A 40 -40.99 0.58 -0.88
C LEU A 40 -41.33 0.18 -2.31
N ARG A 41 -41.19 1.09 -3.27
CA ARG A 41 -41.55 0.81 -4.66
C ARG A 41 -40.57 -0.15 -5.29
N THR A 42 -41.02 -1.36 -5.61
CA THR A 42 -40.23 -2.32 -6.40
C THR A 42 -40.27 -1.97 -7.88
N VAL A 43 -39.39 -2.53 -8.68
CA VAL A 43 -39.37 -2.33 -10.13
C VAL A 43 -40.63 -2.93 -10.77
N ALA A 44 -40.99 -4.15 -10.37
CA ALA A 44 -42.21 -4.80 -10.84
C ALA A 44 -43.46 -3.93 -10.58
N ASP A 45 -43.58 -3.42 -9.38
CA ASP A 45 -44.71 -2.59 -8.95
C ASP A 45 -44.71 -1.21 -9.64
N GLY A 46 -43.53 -0.66 -9.88
CA GLY A 46 -43.34 0.62 -10.58
C GLY A 46 -43.72 0.54 -12.05
N LEU A 47 -43.29 -0.51 -12.74
CA LEU A 47 -43.54 -0.70 -14.16
C LEU A 47 -45.00 -1.13 -14.43
N ALA A 48 -45.68 -1.82 -13.50
CA ALA A 48 -47.09 -2.19 -13.62
C ALA A 48 -47.97 -0.93 -13.77
N ASP A 49 -48.64 -0.80 -14.89
CA ASP A 49 -49.49 0.35 -15.22
C ASP A 49 -48.84 1.73 -15.01
N ASN A 50 -47.53 1.80 -15.14
CA ASN A 50 -46.75 3.00 -14.90
C ASN A 50 -46.97 3.65 -13.53
N ARG A 51 -47.17 2.81 -12.48
CA ARG A 51 -47.47 3.28 -11.13
C ARG A 51 -46.36 4.15 -10.53
N TRP A 52 -45.14 4.07 -11.03
CA TRP A 52 -44.05 4.95 -10.62
C TRP A 52 -44.38 6.43 -10.80
N ALA A 53 -45.17 6.79 -11.83
CA ALA A 53 -45.53 8.19 -12.09
C ALA A 53 -46.45 8.75 -10.99
N ARG A 54 -47.20 7.88 -10.28
CA ARG A 54 -48.06 8.29 -9.15
C ARG A 54 -47.28 8.58 -7.87
N ASP A 55 -46.01 8.27 -7.83
CA ASP A 55 -45.14 8.56 -6.68
C ASP A 55 -44.60 10.01 -6.71
N ILE A 56 -44.75 10.70 -7.84
CA ILE A 56 -44.30 12.10 -8.01
C ILE A 56 -45.25 13.01 -7.21
N GLN A 57 -44.69 13.79 -6.30
CA GLN A 57 -45.43 14.71 -5.45
C GLN A 57 -44.82 16.14 -5.52
N GLY A 58 -45.67 17.14 -5.33
CA GLY A 58 -45.30 18.55 -5.37
C GLY A 58 -45.48 19.20 -6.76
N THR A 59 -45.04 20.43 -6.88
CA THR A 59 -45.06 21.20 -8.12
C THR A 59 -43.92 20.72 -9.03
N VAL A 60 -44.29 20.24 -10.20
CA VAL A 60 -43.35 19.74 -11.22
C VAL A 60 -43.10 20.84 -12.24
N GLY A 61 -41.87 21.34 -12.31
CA GLY A 61 -41.46 22.33 -13.32
C GLY A 61 -41.05 21.69 -14.64
N ILE A 62 -40.66 22.53 -15.60
CA ILE A 62 -40.31 22.11 -16.96
C ILE A 62 -39.09 21.14 -16.96
N HIS A 63 -38.16 21.32 -16.04
CA HIS A 63 -36.96 20.46 -15.93
C HIS A 63 -37.30 19.09 -15.40
N GLU A 64 -38.17 18.99 -14.39
CA GLU A 64 -38.66 17.72 -13.83
C GLU A 64 -39.49 16.95 -14.86
N ILE A 65 -40.33 17.66 -15.67
CA ILE A 65 -41.07 17.07 -16.78
C ILE A 65 -40.09 16.49 -17.81
N GLY A 66 -39.07 17.24 -18.19
CA GLY A 66 -38.03 16.75 -19.10
C GLY A 66 -37.36 15.49 -18.61
N GLN A 67 -37.01 15.45 -17.32
CA GLN A 67 -36.43 14.25 -16.70
C GLN A 67 -37.42 13.08 -16.58
N CYS A 68 -38.69 13.36 -16.38
CA CYS A 68 -39.77 12.37 -16.42
C CYS A 68 -39.88 11.69 -17.77
N LEU A 69 -39.90 12.48 -18.87
CA LEU A 69 -39.90 11.94 -20.22
C LEU A 69 -38.64 11.16 -20.55
N GLN A 70 -37.47 11.65 -20.13
CA GLN A 70 -36.22 10.92 -20.28
C GLN A 70 -36.24 9.57 -19.58
N LEU A 71 -36.74 9.52 -18.35
CA LEU A 71 -36.90 8.28 -17.60
C LEU A 71 -37.88 7.34 -18.30
N TRP A 72 -39.04 7.86 -18.73
CA TRP A 72 -40.05 7.11 -19.46
C TRP A 72 -39.45 6.41 -20.70
N HIS A 73 -38.74 7.13 -21.55
CA HIS A 73 -38.11 6.54 -22.73
C HIS A 73 -37.09 5.45 -22.40
N ARG A 74 -36.37 5.59 -21.29
CA ARG A 74 -35.39 4.60 -20.88
C ARG A 74 -35.98 3.31 -20.35
N ILE A 75 -37.15 3.38 -19.71
CA ILE A 75 -37.81 2.21 -19.09
C ILE A 75 -38.88 1.56 -19.98
N ALA A 76 -39.34 2.24 -21.02
CA ALA A 76 -40.43 1.80 -21.90
C ALA A 76 -40.17 0.42 -22.56
N GLY A 77 -38.92 0.03 -22.76
CA GLY A 77 -38.54 -1.27 -23.34
C GLY A 77 -38.15 -2.33 -22.30
N THR A 78 -38.33 -2.06 -20.98
CA THR A 78 -37.90 -2.97 -19.94
C THR A 78 -38.88 -4.13 -19.83
N THR A 79 -38.41 -5.36 -20.04
CA THR A 79 -39.19 -6.60 -19.85
C THR A 79 -38.68 -7.30 -18.59
N LEU A 80 -39.62 -7.74 -17.77
CA LEU A 80 -39.33 -8.54 -16.59
C LEU A 80 -39.37 -10.02 -16.94
N SER A 81 -38.53 -10.83 -16.28
CA SER A 81 -38.51 -12.27 -16.43
C SER A 81 -39.06 -12.98 -15.18
N ALA A 82 -39.17 -14.30 -15.22
CA ALA A 82 -39.55 -15.08 -14.02
C ALA A 82 -38.36 -15.37 -13.09
N GLU A 83 -37.14 -15.05 -13.53
CA GLU A 83 -35.92 -15.26 -12.75
C GLU A 83 -35.80 -14.23 -11.60
N PRO A 84 -35.19 -14.59 -10.48
CA PRO A 84 -35.00 -13.65 -9.38
C PRO A 84 -34.04 -12.52 -9.77
N ASP A 85 -34.19 -11.34 -9.15
CA ASP A 85 -33.29 -10.24 -9.28
C ASP A 85 -31.89 -10.58 -8.70
N CYS A 86 -30.82 -10.24 -9.39
CA CYS A 86 -29.49 -10.64 -8.97
C CYS A 86 -28.50 -9.43 -8.87
N LEU A 87 -27.80 -9.34 -7.73
CA LEU A 87 -26.75 -8.37 -7.56
C LEU A 87 -25.43 -8.88 -8.16
N ILE A 88 -24.99 -8.27 -9.25
CA ILE A 88 -23.71 -8.61 -9.86
C ILE A 88 -22.59 -7.76 -9.24
N TRP A 89 -21.60 -8.44 -8.67
CA TRP A 89 -20.39 -7.81 -8.17
C TRP A 89 -19.40 -7.60 -9.32
N ARG A 90 -19.23 -6.35 -9.75
CA ARG A 90 -18.42 -5.99 -10.92
C ARG A 90 -16.91 -6.22 -10.77
N TRP A 91 -16.43 -6.46 -9.55
CA TRP A 91 -15.01 -6.62 -9.25
C TRP A 91 -14.56 -8.08 -9.16
N SER A 92 -15.39 -9.00 -9.60
CA SER A 92 -15.04 -10.42 -9.78
C SER A 92 -15.52 -10.92 -11.14
N ALA A 93 -14.78 -11.83 -11.77
CA ALA A 93 -15.11 -12.37 -13.07
C ALA A 93 -16.41 -13.18 -13.07
N ASN A 94 -16.76 -13.82 -11.93
CA ASN A 94 -17.98 -14.62 -11.76
C ASN A 94 -19.17 -13.80 -11.25
N GLY A 95 -19.05 -12.49 -11.08
CA GLY A 95 -20.11 -11.63 -10.58
C GLY A 95 -20.49 -11.82 -9.09
N VAL A 96 -19.78 -12.70 -8.35
CA VAL A 96 -20.08 -13.01 -6.96
C VAL A 96 -19.21 -12.17 -6.02
N TYR A 97 -19.84 -11.60 -4.99
CA TYR A 97 -19.16 -10.86 -3.94
C TYR A 97 -18.31 -11.79 -3.08
N SER A 98 -17.09 -11.35 -2.77
CA SER A 98 -16.26 -11.93 -1.71
C SER A 98 -15.50 -10.82 -0.98
N ALA A 99 -15.23 -11.03 0.32
CA ALA A 99 -14.44 -10.08 1.11
C ALA A 99 -13.06 -9.80 0.47
N LYS A 100 -12.45 -10.84 -0.12
CA LYS A 100 -11.19 -10.71 -0.88
C LYS A 100 -11.35 -9.79 -2.09
N SER A 101 -12.39 -9.97 -2.91
CA SER A 101 -12.62 -9.14 -4.10
C SER A 101 -12.97 -7.70 -3.72
N ALA A 102 -13.71 -7.48 -2.63
CA ALA A 102 -13.99 -6.15 -2.10
C ALA A 102 -12.72 -5.45 -1.63
N TYR A 103 -11.89 -6.13 -0.83
CA TYR A 103 -10.59 -5.61 -0.40
C TYR A 103 -9.69 -5.27 -1.59
N THR A 104 -9.59 -6.17 -2.57
CA THR A 104 -8.79 -5.93 -3.79
C THR A 104 -9.32 -4.74 -4.59
N ALA A 105 -10.64 -4.55 -4.66
CA ALA A 105 -11.27 -3.43 -5.36
C ALA A 105 -10.89 -2.06 -4.76
N THR A 106 -10.63 -1.98 -3.45
CA THR A 106 -10.18 -0.72 -2.81
C THR A 106 -8.79 -0.28 -3.30
N PHE A 107 -8.00 -1.19 -3.85
CA PHE A 107 -6.67 -0.90 -4.43
C PHE A 107 -6.69 -0.80 -5.96
N ALA A 108 -7.87 -0.86 -6.60
CA ALA A 108 -7.97 -0.67 -8.03
C ALA A 108 -7.44 0.72 -8.42
N GLY A 109 -6.45 0.77 -9.33
CA GLY A 109 -5.78 2.01 -9.72
C GLY A 109 -4.62 2.44 -8.80
N SER A 110 -4.33 1.72 -7.71
CA SER A 110 -3.14 1.97 -6.90
C SER A 110 -1.88 1.47 -7.61
N THR A 111 -0.78 2.20 -7.46
CA THR A 111 0.54 1.76 -7.95
C THR A 111 1.14 0.75 -6.99
N THR A 112 1.79 -0.29 -7.52
CA THR A 112 2.53 -1.25 -6.69
C THR A 112 3.76 -0.58 -6.09
N CYS A 113 3.97 -0.74 -4.78
CA CYS A 113 5.19 -0.27 -4.13
C CYS A 113 6.40 -1.05 -4.67
N ALA A 114 7.34 -0.35 -5.33
CA ALA A 114 8.53 -0.98 -5.91
C ALA A 114 9.41 -1.69 -4.86
N ALA A 115 9.47 -1.14 -3.64
CA ALA A 115 10.21 -1.71 -2.52
C ALA A 115 9.60 -2.99 -1.93
N TRP A 116 8.40 -3.40 -2.39
CA TRP A 116 7.71 -4.58 -1.87
C TRP A 116 8.57 -5.85 -1.95
N LYS A 117 9.25 -6.05 -3.08
CA LYS A 117 10.12 -7.23 -3.29
C LYS A 117 11.29 -7.24 -2.33
N LEU A 118 11.93 -6.09 -2.10
CA LEU A 118 13.04 -5.98 -1.15
C LEU A 118 12.56 -6.24 0.26
N THR A 119 11.53 -5.54 0.70
CA THR A 119 11.06 -5.56 2.10
C THR A 119 10.43 -6.89 2.51
N TRP A 120 9.62 -7.52 1.62
CA TRP A 120 8.76 -8.64 2.02
C TRP A 120 9.17 -10.00 1.47
N LYS A 121 10.01 -10.07 0.42
CA LYS A 121 10.47 -11.34 -0.15
C LYS A 121 11.73 -11.90 0.50
N HIS A 122 12.55 -11.04 1.12
CA HIS A 122 13.76 -11.48 1.80
C HIS A 122 13.48 -11.87 3.24
N TRP A 123 14.26 -12.81 3.74
CA TRP A 123 14.13 -13.25 5.13
C TRP A 123 14.62 -12.14 6.07
N ALA A 124 13.77 -11.73 6.99
CA ALA A 124 14.12 -10.87 8.12
C ALA A 124 13.03 -10.97 9.19
N PRO A 125 13.32 -10.71 10.47
CA PRO A 125 12.30 -10.59 11.50
C PRO A 125 11.24 -9.55 11.17
N PRO A 126 9.95 -9.75 11.54
CA PRO A 126 8.84 -8.85 11.19
C PRO A 126 9.09 -7.38 11.54
N ARG A 127 9.68 -7.12 12.73
CA ARG A 127 10.03 -5.76 13.20
C ARG A 127 10.97 -5.02 12.23
N ILE A 128 11.89 -5.74 11.59
CA ILE A 128 12.88 -5.17 10.68
C ILE A 128 12.25 -4.88 9.33
N ARG A 129 11.40 -5.77 8.81
CA ARG A 129 10.61 -5.52 7.60
C ARG A 129 9.71 -4.30 7.78
N PHE A 130 9.08 -4.18 8.96
CA PHE A 130 8.24 -3.02 9.27
C PHE A 130 9.05 -1.72 9.33
N PHE A 131 10.21 -1.74 10.00
CA PHE A 131 11.14 -0.60 9.99
C PHE A 131 11.52 -0.21 8.56
N HIS A 132 11.93 -1.18 7.75
CA HIS A 132 12.36 -0.94 6.38
C HIS A 132 11.23 -0.35 5.51
N TRP A 133 10.01 -0.81 5.71
CA TRP A 133 8.83 -0.24 5.06
C TRP A 133 8.58 1.21 5.50
N LEU A 134 8.71 1.51 6.80
CA LEU A 134 8.61 2.89 7.30
C LEU A 134 9.75 3.77 6.79
N ALA A 135 10.97 3.26 6.73
CA ALA A 135 12.13 3.98 6.22
C ALA A 135 11.96 4.34 4.73
N HIS A 136 11.47 3.39 3.93
CA HIS A 136 11.16 3.62 2.51
C HIS A 136 10.07 4.70 2.31
N LEU A 137 9.09 4.77 3.20
CA LEU A 137 8.03 5.78 3.18
C LEU A 137 8.43 7.11 3.86
N ASP A 138 9.71 7.25 4.27
CA ASP A 138 10.17 8.38 5.08
C ASP A 138 9.29 8.63 6.32
N ARG A 139 8.95 7.55 7.06
CA ARG A 139 8.06 7.60 8.24
C ARG A 139 8.76 7.34 9.57
N CYS A 140 10.08 7.11 9.57
CA CYS A 140 10.87 6.99 10.81
C CYS A 140 11.09 8.37 11.46
N TRP A 141 11.28 8.40 12.77
CA TRP A 141 11.47 9.62 13.54
C TRP A 141 12.92 10.11 13.47
N THR A 142 13.28 10.66 12.35
CA THR A 142 14.54 11.38 12.11
C THR A 142 14.41 12.86 12.51
N ALA A 143 15.52 13.56 12.67
CA ALA A 143 15.56 14.96 13.10
C ALA A 143 14.71 15.87 12.19
N ASP A 144 14.80 15.70 10.87
CA ASP A 144 14.00 16.47 9.91
C ASP A 144 12.48 16.25 10.07
N ARG A 145 12.06 15.03 10.43
CA ARG A 145 10.66 14.75 10.70
C ARG A 145 10.18 15.32 12.02
N LEU A 146 11.03 15.34 13.04
CA LEU A 146 10.75 16.03 14.30
C LEU A 146 10.64 17.54 14.06
N ALA A 147 11.57 18.12 13.28
CA ALA A 147 11.53 19.53 12.89
C ALA A 147 10.23 19.94 12.21
N ARG A 148 9.76 19.15 11.24
CA ARG A 148 8.47 19.38 10.53
C ARG A 148 7.25 19.41 11.47
N ARG A 149 7.38 18.89 12.69
CA ARG A 149 6.34 18.88 13.71
C ARG A 149 6.57 19.87 14.86
N GLY A 150 7.62 20.70 14.75
CA GLY A 150 7.99 21.67 15.79
C GLY A 150 8.51 21.02 17.07
N LEU A 151 8.97 19.76 17.01
CA LEU A 151 9.52 19.04 18.16
C LEU A 151 11.04 19.28 18.26
N GLN A 152 11.56 19.17 19.50
CA GLN A 152 13.00 19.26 19.74
C GLN A 152 13.75 18.15 18.99
N HIS A 153 14.84 18.50 18.33
CA HIS A 153 15.63 17.59 17.51
C HIS A 153 17.10 18.04 17.46
N PRO A 154 18.05 17.12 17.22
CA PRO A 154 19.42 17.48 16.95
C PRO A 154 19.53 18.30 15.65
N ALA A 155 20.40 19.32 15.65
CA ALA A 155 20.64 20.14 14.46
C ALA A 155 21.35 19.36 13.34
N ARG A 156 22.16 18.37 13.72
CA ARG A 156 22.98 17.56 12.82
C ARG A 156 22.81 16.07 13.09
N CYS A 157 23.26 15.26 12.15
CA CYS A 157 23.26 13.81 12.25
C CYS A 157 24.07 13.36 13.49
N PRO A 158 23.49 12.57 14.40
CA PRO A 158 24.17 12.15 15.62
C PRO A 158 25.29 11.14 15.36
N LEU A 159 25.42 10.61 14.15
CA LEU A 159 26.48 9.67 13.79
C LEU A 159 27.71 10.34 13.18
N CYS A 160 27.57 11.37 12.35
CA CYS A 160 28.70 11.99 11.67
C CYS A 160 28.89 13.48 12.01
N ASP A 161 27.91 14.15 12.58
CA ASP A 161 27.90 15.60 12.89
C ASP A 161 28.22 16.53 11.71
N GLN A 162 28.00 16.05 10.46
CA GLN A 162 28.39 16.82 9.26
C GLN A 162 27.20 17.41 8.51
N ALA A 163 26.05 16.77 8.52
CA ALA A 163 24.86 17.15 7.76
C ALA A 163 23.58 17.03 8.59
N PRO A 164 22.48 17.69 8.18
CA PRO A 164 21.16 17.44 8.77
C PRO A 164 20.77 15.97 8.65
N GLU A 165 20.12 15.45 9.69
CA GLU A 165 19.66 14.05 9.68
C GLU A 165 18.36 13.93 8.90
N THR A 166 18.41 13.18 7.79
CA THR A 166 17.26 12.64 7.07
C THR A 166 17.37 11.12 7.02
N MET A 167 16.32 10.39 6.66
CA MET A 167 16.41 8.94 6.50
C MET A 167 17.39 8.58 5.38
N HIS A 168 17.38 9.32 4.27
CA HIS A 168 18.33 9.15 3.17
C HIS A 168 19.76 9.34 3.64
N HIS A 169 20.07 10.48 4.31
CA HIS A 169 21.41 10.73 4.83
C HIS A 169 21.86 9.60 5.76
N LEU A 170 21.03 9.24 6.73
CA LEU A 170 21.37 8.26 7.77
C LEU A 170 21.75 6.88 7.20
N ILE A 171 21.08 6.44 6.15
CA ILE A 171 21.26 5.07 5.61
C ILE A 171 22.24 5.02 4.44
N LEU A 172 22.33 6.08 3.64
CA LEU A 172 23.08 6.10 2.37
C LEU A 172 24.24 7.09 2.41
N ALA A 173 23.96 8.38 2.64
CA ALA A 173 24.91 9.46 2.45
C ALA A 173 25.78 9.79 3.69
N CYS A 174 25.54 9.18 4.84
CA CYS A 174 26.34 9.40 6.05
C CYS A 174 27.70 8.69 5.91
N PRO A 175 28.84 9.38 6.14
CA PRO A 175 30.16 8.76 6.07
C PRO A 175 30.31 7.53 6.98
N LEU A 176 29.71 7.56 8.17
CA LEU A 176 29.72 6.41 9.08
C LEU A 176 28.88 5.24 8.53
N ALA A 177 27.74 5.54 7.90
CA ALA A 177 26.94 4.52 7.23
C ALA A 177 27.68 3.91 6.05
N TRP A 178 28.34 4.74 5.22
CA TRP A 178 29.16 4.29 4.10
C TRP A 178 30.26 3.31 4.55
N GLN A 179 31.00 3.67 5.60
CA GLN A 179 32.03 2.79 6.17
C GLN A 179 31.42 1.47 6.69
N THR A 180 30.28 1.55 7.37
CA THR A 180 29.55 0.36 7.85
C THR A 180 29.16 -0.56 6.69
N TRP A 181 28.65 0.00 5.60
CA TRP A 181 28.35 -0.75 4.38
C TRP A 181 29.59 -1.39 3.79
N HIS A 182 30.66 -0.59 3.63
CA HIS A 182 31.92 -1.07 3.07
C HIS A 182 32.48 -2.26 3.84
N GLU A 183 32.60 -2.16 5.16
CA GLU A 183 33.12 -3.23 6.00
C GLU A 183 32.21 -4.47 5.98
N THR A 184 30.91 -4.27 5.98
CA THR A 184 29.93 -5.40 5.94
C THR A 184 29.99 -6.12 4.60
N LEU A 185 29.99 -5.40 3.48
CA LEU A 185 30.05 -6.01 2.15
C LEU A 185 31.40 -6.72 1.92
N SER A 186 32.50 -6.11 2.38
CA SER A 186 33.86 -6.70 2.34
C SER A 186 33.93 -7.99 3.16
N TRP A 187 33.42 -7.96 4.40
CA TRP A 187 33.36 -9.16 5.24
C TRP A 187 32.58 -10.30 4.59
N LEU A 188 31.43 -10.01 3.96
CA LEU A 188 30.60 -11.00 3.25
C LEU A 188 31.12 -11.34 1.85
N ARG A 189 32.22 -10.72 1.41
CA ARG A 189 32.81 -10.88 0.07
C ARG A 189 31.78 -10.64 -1.06
N ILE A 190 30.84 -9.71 -0.85
CA ILE A 190 29.86 -9.33 -1.87
C ILE A 190 30.51 -8.31 -2.82
N PRO A 191 30.63 -8.61 -4.13
CA PRO A 191 31.33 -7.75 -5.08
C PRO A 191 30.42 -6.61 -5.58
N CYS A 192 30.04 -5.71 -4.69
CA CYS A 192 29.32 -4.49 -5.03
C CYS A 192 29.85 -3.30 -4.20
N THR A 193 29.71 -2.09 -4.74
CA THR A 193 30.05 -0.86 -4.05
C THR A 193 29.03 -0.52 -2.97
N PRO A 194 29.44 0.09 -1.83
CA PRO A 194 28.50 0.68 -0.87
C PRO A 194 27.58 1.71 -1.54
N PRO A 195 26.40 1.99 -0.95
CA PRO A 195 25.58 3.11 -1.42
C PRO A 195 26.33 4.44 -1.21
N ASP A 196 26.20 5.34 -2.16
CA ASP A 196 26.85 6.66 -2.12
C ASP A 196 25.87 7.77 -2.51
N ASP A 197 25.61 7.96 -3.80
CA ASP A 197 24.79 9.06 -4.32
C ASP A 197 23.47 8.58 -4.98
N GLU A 198 23.05 7.38 -4.69
CA GLU A 198 21.80 6.89 -5.25
C GLU A 198 20.58 7.57 -4.63
N PRO A 199 19.51 7.80 -5.44
CA PRO A 199 18.29 8.48 -4.97
C PRO A 199 17.60 7.75 -3.82
N SER A 200 17.72 6.42 -3.75
CA SER A 200 17.14 5.61 -2.69
C SER A 200 17.88 4.28 -2.47
N LEU A 201 17.69 3.70 -1.29
CA LEU A 201 18.21 2.37 -0.98
C LEU A 201 17.67 1.30 -1.95
N LEU A 202 16.48 1.49 -2.50
CA LEU A 202 15.91 0.59 -3.51
C LEU A 202 16.70 0.66 -4.82
N ASP A 203 17.03 1.86 -5.27
CA ASP A 203 17.78 2.06 -6.52
C ASP A 203 19.18 1.46 -6.40
N TRP A 204 19.88 1.74 -5.29
CA TRP A 204 21.15 1.09 -4.99
C TRP A 204 21.03 -0.44 -4.97
N TRP A 205 20.04 -1.00 -4.27
CA TRP A 205 19.87 -2.46 -4.19
C TRP A 205 19.61 -3.08 -5.56
N GLN A 206 18.83 -2.43 -6.41
CA GLN A 206 18.59 -2.91 -7.79
C GLN A 206 19.89 -2.94 -8.60
N SER A 207 20.69 -1.87 -8.53
CA SER A 207 21.99 -1.79 -9.17
C SER A 207 22.97 -2.84 -8.63
N ALA A 208 23.14 -2.89 -7.32
CA ALA A 208 24.01 -3.85 -6.64
C ALA A 208 23.61 -5.30 -6.95
N ARG A 209 22.32 -5.60 -7.09
CA ARG A 209 21.84 -6.92 -7.46
C ARG A 209 22.24 -7.32 -8.88
N HIS A 210 22.35 -6.39 -9.82
CA HIS A 210 22.79 -6.70 -11.19
C HIS A 210 24.26 -7.12 -11.22
N SER A 211 25.12 -6.42 -10.47
CA SER A 211 26.54 -6.74 -10.36
C SER A 211 26.85 -7.95 -9.49
N THR A 212 25.95 -8.34 -8.59
CA THR A 212 26.13 -9.46 -7.68
C THR A 212 25.84 -10.81 -8.34
N PRO A 213 26.71 -11.84 -8.20
CA PRO A 213 26.48 -13.19 -8.69
C PRO A 213 25.17 -13.79 -8.17
N ALA A 214 24.50 -14.57 -9.00
CA ALA A 214 23.16 -15.11 -8.71
C ALA A 214 23.04 -15.85 -7.35
N PRO A 215 23.99 -16.68 -6.91
CA PRO A 215 23.95 -17.36 -5.61
C PRO A 215 23.93 -16.37 -4.43
N MET A 216 24.58 -15.23 -4.55
CA MET A 216 24.73 -14.24 -3.46
C MET A 216 23.54 -13.25 -3.37
N ARG A 217 22.71 -13.15 -4.41
CA ARG A 217 21.61 -12.16 -4.49
C ARG A 217 20.59 -12.24 -3.36
N LYS A 218 20.30 -13.46 -2.87
CA LYS A 218 19.41 -13.64 -1.71
C LYS A 218 20.05 -13.10 -0.43
N GLY A 219 21.33 -13.35 -0.25
CA GLY A 219 22.12 -12.82 0.86
C GLY A 219 22.20 -11.30 0.83
N LEU A 220 22.53 -10.70 -0.33
CA LEU A 220 22.52 -9.24 -0.53
C LEU A 220 21.17 -8.63 -0.10
N GLY A 221 20.04 -9.21 -0.51
CA GLY A 221 18.74 -8.70 -0.12
C GLY A 221 18.49 -8.73 1.39
N ILE A 222 18.99 -9.74 2.10
CA ILE A 222 18.93 -9.83 3.57
C ILE A 222 19.81 -8.77 4.22
N VAL A 223 21.02 -8.59 3.72
CA VAL A 223 21.98 -7.58 4.20
C VAL A 223 21.43 -6.17 4.01
N THR A 224 20.73 -5.93 2.90
CA THR A 224 20.05 -4.65 2.63
C THR A 224 18.95 -4.33 3.66
N LEU A 225 18.42 -5.31 4.34
CA LEU A 225 17.49 -5.11 5.47
C LEU A 225 18.24 -4.98 6.82
N LEU A 226 19.31 -5.74 7.00
CA LEU A 226 20.04 -5.82 8.27
C LEU A 226 20.84 -4.53 8.54
N VAL A 227 21.64 -4.06 7.57
CA VAL A 227 22.55 -2.94 7.78
C VAL A 227 21.82 -1.64 8.16
N PRO A 228 20.77 -1.18 7.43
CA PRO A 228 20.01 0.00 7.83
C PRO A 228 19.37 -0.13 9.22
N TRP A 229 18.91 -1.31 9.58
CA TRP A 229 18.37 -1.55 10.92
C TRP A 229 19.40 -1.37 12.00
N MET A 230 20.63 -1.86 11.80
CA MET A 230 21.69 -1.75 12.79
C MET A 230 22.23 -0.32 12.90
N ILE A 231 22.32 0.41 11.79
CA ILE A 231 22.62 1.85 11.79
C ILE A 231 21.55 2.62 12.58
N TRP A 232 20.27 2.35 12.34
CA TRP A 232 19.14 2.96 13.04
C TRP A 232 19.18 2.67 14.55
N LYS A 233 19.47 1.43 14.95
CA LYS A 233 19.62 1.08 16.37
C LYS A 233 20.77 1.85 17.01
N HIS A 234 21.93 1.88 16.37
CA HIS A 234 23.10 2.59 16.91
C HIS A 234 22.86 4.10 16.99
N ARG A 235 22.20 4.69 16.00
CA ARG A 235 21.75 6.08 16.05
C ARG A 235 20.86 6.33 17.27
N ASN A 236 19.94 5.46 17.56
CA ASN A 236 19.08 5.58 18.73
C ASN A 236 19.88 5.40 20.04
N ASP A 237 20.84 4.48 20.08
CA ASP A 237 21.77 4.33 21.21
C ASP A 237 22.57 5.63 21.47
N CYS A 238 23.01 6.32 20.40
CA CYS A 238 23.71 7.60 20.53
C CYS A 238 22.81 8.71 21.13
N ILE A 239 21.55 8.79 20.69
CA ILE A 239 20.63 9.83 21.16
C ILE A 239 20.11 9.55 22.58
N PHE A 240 19.68 8.34 22.85
CA PHE A 240 18.96 8.04 24.07
C PHE A 240 19.82 7.45 25.18
N ASN A 241 20.91 6.80 24.82
CA ASN A 241 21.78 6.10 25.78
C ASN A 241 23.21 6.70 25.85
N GLY A 242 23.46 7.82 25.15
CA GLY A 242 24.76 8.51 25.16
C GLY A 242 25.90 7.68 24.56
N ALA A 243 25.61 6.70 23.71
CA ALA A 243 26.63 5.91 23.03
C ALA A 243 27.47 6.78 22.09
N ARG A 244 28.75 6.48 21.93
CA ARG A 244 29.60 7.16 20.94
C ARG A 244 29.43 6.53 19.56
N PRO A 245 29.33 7.31 18.48
CA PRO A 245 29.30 6.78 17.12
C PRO A 245 30.53 5.92 16.82
N SER A 246 30.32 4.69 16.36
CA SER A 246 31.42 3.74 16.11
C SER A 246 31.03 2.71 15.05
N VAL A 247 31.75 2.71 13.93
CA VAL A 247 31.61 1.71 12.86
C VAL A 247 31.89 0.31 13.40
N ASN A 248 32.98 0.14 14.16
CA ASN A 248 33.36 -1.17 14.72
C ASN A 248 32.25 -1.77 15.58
N THR A 249 31.57 -0.94 16.38
CA THR A 249 30.45 -1.39 17.22
C THR A 249 29.26 -1.83 16.37
N ILE A 250 28.94 -1.09 15.29
CA ILE A 250 27.82 -1.45 14.40
C ILE A 250 28.15 -2.74 13.66
N VAL A 251 29.37 -2.86 13.11
CA VAL A 251 29.80 -4.03 12.33
C VAL A 251 29.86 -5.28 13.21
N ALA A 252 30.35 -5.17 14.44
CA ALA A 252 30.33 -6.27 15.41
C ALA A 252 28.88 -6.77 15.64
N LYS A 253 27.94 -5.85 15.92
CA LYS A 253 26.54 -6.17 16.08
C LYS A 253 25.90 -6.75 14.81
N ILE A 254 26.30 -6.29 13.62
CA ILE A 254 25.86 -6.85 12.34
C ILE A 254 26.29 -8.30 12.20
N LYS A 255 27.55 -8.61 12.55
CA LYS A 255 28.09 -9.98 12.51
C LYS A 255 27.34 -10.91 13.46
N GLU A 256 27.09 -10.46 14.69
CA GLU A 256 26.31 -11.21 15.68
C GLU A 256 24.87 -11.49 15.19
N GLU A 257 24.15 -10.47 14.74
CA GLU A 257 22.78 -10.64 14.23
C GLU A 257 22.75 -11.50 12.96
N ALA A 258 23.73 -11.35 12.07
CA ALA A 258 23.86 -12.17 10.87
C ALA A 258 24.02 -13.66 11.23
N ALA A 259 24.84 -13.98 12.23
CA ALA A 259 25.00 -15.34 12.73
C ALA A 259 23.67 -15.89 13.32
N LEU A 260 22.97 -15.09 14.13
CA LEU A 260 21.66 -15.47 14.68
C LEU A 260 20.63 -15.73 13.57
N TRP A 261 20.60 -14.87 12.53
CA TRP A 261 19.67 -15.05 11.43
C TRP A 261 20.01 -16.25 10.56
N ALA A 262 21.31 -16.50 10.31
CA ALA A 262 21.75 -17.68 9.58
C ALA A 262 21.35 -18.99 10.30
N ASN A 263 21.40 -19.01 11.64
CA ASN A 263 20.94 -20.11 12.47
C ASN A 263 19.40 -20.24 12.51
N ALA A 264 18.66 -19.14 12.27
CA ALA A 264 17.20 -19.09 12.19
C ALA A 264 16.68 -19.21 10.75
N ASP A 265 17.31 -20.02 9.91
CA ASP A 265 16.91 -20.36 8.53
C ASP A 265 16.96 -19.21 7.51
N ALA A 266 17.75 -18.16 7.74
CA ALA A 266 18.08 -17.18 6.71
C ALA A 266 19.10 -17.76 5.71
N LEU A 267 18.68 -18.76 4.90
CA LEU A 267 19.54 -19.54 4.02
C LEU A 267 20.38 -18.67 3.07
N GLY A 268 19.84 -17.56 2.59
CA GLY A 268 20.58 -16.63 1.74
C GLY A 268 21.75 -15.98 2.45
N LEU A 269 21.63 -15.69 3.75
CA LEU A 269 22.71 -15.13 4.58
C LEU A 269 23.71 -16.21 4.97
N LYS A 270 23.22 -17.38 5.37
CA LYS A 270 24.06 -18.54 5.68
C LYS A 270 25.02 -18.91 4.54
N ALA A 271 24.57 -18.78 3.28
CA ALA A 271 25.35 -19.10 2.09
C ALA A 271 26.53 -18.11 1.84
N ILE A 272 26.47 -16.90 2.39
CA ILE A 272 27.50 -15.87 2.17
C ILE A 272 28.28 -15.48 3.42
N THR A 273 27.83 -15.92 4.61
CA THR A 273 28.54 -15.67 5.86
C THR A 273 29.80 -16.53 5.90
N PRO A 274 31.01 -15.95 6.10
CA PRO A 274 32.22 -16.72 6.25
C PRO A 274 32.10 -17.69 7.43
N GLN A 275 32.50 -18.93 7.23
CA GLN A 275 32.63 -19.88 8.34
C GLN A 275 33.81 -19.48 9.22
N THR A 276 33.73 -19.72 10.52
CA THR A 276 34.73 -19.32 11.51
C THR A 276 36.13 -19.87 11.26
N TRP A 277 36.32 -20.74 10.28
CA TRP A 277 37.57 -21.37 9.90
C TRP A 277 38.39 -20.56 8.85
N ASP A 278 37.81 -19.51 8.26
CA ASP A 278 38.45 -18.68 7.22
C ASP A 278 39.23 -17.47 7.78
N VAL A 279 39.60 -17.48 9.04
CA VAL A 279 40.43 -16.43 9.66
C VAL A 279 41.90 -16.89 9.61
N HIS A 280 42.55 -16.66 8.46
CA HIS A 280 43.96 -16.60 8.33
C HIS A 280 44.34 -15.33 7.55
#